data_93c10a3d46b27d6e0537e14441d28e84
#
_entry.id   93c10a3d46b27d6e0537e14441d28e84
#
_cell.length_a   1.000
_cell.length_b   1.000
_cell.length_c   1.000
_cell.angle_alpha   90.00
_cell.angle_beta   90.00
_cell.angle_gamma   90.00
#
_symmetry.space_group_name_H-M   'P 1'
#
loop_
_entity.id
_entity.type
_entity.pdbx_description
1 polymer ?
#
loop_
_entity_poly.entity_id
_entity_poly.type
_entity_poly.pdbx_seq_one_letter_code
_entity_poly.pdbx_strand_id
1 'polypeptide(L)'
;KGVIFTGSTEVAQQINRNIADKQNAGVLIAETGGQNALIVDSTALPEQVVLDVVTSGFDSAGQRCSALRVLYLQADIADKTIAMLKGAMDELRVGNPWNLNTDVGPVIDTRAQSGLLAHIEKMRKTARMFYQAKLQPECEDGIFVAPTIFEIGSMKELEREVFGPVIHIIRFEGRELDQVIADINSSGYGLTQGLHSRLEETATKVYSTIKAGNIYINRNTVGAVVGVQPFGGEGLSGTGPKAGGPLYTYRLVDTAALPKYSANKVEVDFASLTKFVASLGSYGLAKDQVTRLIHLAHKLKQHSPLAEQVDLPGPTGERNFMIFAARGYVGCIAKDTYGYCEQVIHALATGNDVILPRDGIAEQLIANASENSYVVDDIAYDAKLIHAVLVANNYHNLGDLRKELAKRDSLLTHVICQSSAGEYNSHLLVTERTISINITATGGNVQLMSIDDRI
;
A
#
# COMPACT_ATOMS: atom_id res chain seq x y z
N LYS A 1 18.19 -10.20 14.50
CA LYS A 1 17.29 -11.34 14.70
C LYS A 1 15.88 -10.86 14.46
N GLY A 2 15.14 -11.52 13.56
CA GLY A 2 13.82 -11.12 13.14
C GLY A 2 13.11 -12.24 12.41
N VAL A 3 11.93 -11.94 11.90
CA VAL A 3 11.10 -12.83 11.07
C VAL A 3 10.82 -12.14 9.75
N ILE A 4 10.98 -12.87 8.66
CA ILE A 4 10.51 -12.52 7.33
C ILE A 4 9.38 -13.48 7.01
N PHE A 5 8.21 -12.94 6.65
CA PHE A 5 7.00 -13.72 6.46
C PHE A 5 6.22 -13.26 5.22
N THR A 6 5.71 -14.21 4.45
CA THR A 6 4.72 -13.96 3.39
C THR A 6 3.54 -14.89 3.61
N GLY A 7 2.33 -14.36 3.68
CA GLY A 7 1.12 -15.15 3.92
C GLY A 7 -0.09 -14.28 4.26
N SER A 8 -1.04 -14.81 5.04
CA SER A 8 -2.24 -14.04 5.38
C SER A 8 -1.96 -12.99 6.46
N THR A 9 -2.78 -11.94 6.47
CA THR A 9 -2.73 -10.84 7.47
C THR A 9 -2.91 -11.38 8.88
N GLU A 10 -3.80 -12.35 9.09
CA GLU A 10 -4.07 -12.95 10.41
C GLU A 10 -2.85 -13.69 10.97
N VAL A 11 -2.12 -14.41 10.11
CA VAL A 11 -0.89 -15.10 10.53
C VAL A 11 0.21 -14.09 10.83
N ALA A 12 0.35 -13.03 10.04
CA ALA A 12 1.31 -11.95 10.31
C ALA A 12 1.02 -11.27 11.66
N GLN A 13 -0.24 -11.01 11.99
CA GLN A 13 -0.65 -10.48 13.29
C GLN A 13 -0.32 -11.45 14.44
N GLN A 14 -0.53 -12.75 14.24
CA GLN A 14 -0.15 -13.76 15.25
C GLN A 14 1.37 -13.79 15.48
N ILE A 15 2.16 -13.70 14.42
CA ILE A 15 3.63 -13.62 14.51
C ILE A 15 4.03 -12.35 15.27
N ASN A 16 3.39 -11.21 14.96
CA ASN A 16 3.65 -9.94 15.65
C ASN A 16 3.37 -10.02 17.15
N ARG A 17 2.25 -10.62 17.55
CA ARG A 17 1.92 -10.87 18.98
C ARG A 17 3.01 -11.72 19.66
N ASN A 18 3.42 -12.80 19.00
CA ASN A 18 4.48 -13.69 19.55
C ASN A 18 5.84 -12.99 19.67
N ILE A 19 6.16 -12.05 18.76
CA ILE A 19 7.38 -11.23 18.82
C ILE A 19 7.27 -10.22 19.95
N ALA A 20 6.13 -9.56 20.11
CA ALA A 20 5.89 -8.54 21.13
C ALA A 20 6.01 -9.08 22.55
N ASP A 21 5.74 -10.37 22.77
CA ASP A 21 5.88 -11.05 24.05
C ASP A 21 7.36 -11.32 24.45
N LYS A 22 8.32 -11.14 23.54
CA LYS A 22 9.74 -11.36 23.81
C LYS A 22 10.39 -10.10 24.38
N GLN A 23 11.28 -10.26 25.37
CA GLN A 23 12.04 -9.13 25.94
C GLN A 23 12.85 -8.35 24.89
N ASN A 24 13.43 -9.06 23.92
CA ASN A 24 14.14 -8.49 22.78
C ASN A 24 13.30 -8.72 21.53
N ALA A 25 12.24 -7.92 21.37
CA ALA A 25 11.39 -7.97 20.20
C ALA A 25 12.20 -7.78 18.91
N GLY A 26 12.21 -8.82 18.06
CA GLY A 26 12.88 -8.79 16.78
C GLY A 26 12.14 -7.96 15.74
N VAL A 27 12.78 -7.76 14.60
CA VAL A 27 12.14 -7.11 13.43
C VAL A 27 11.17 -8.09 12.78
N LEU A 28 9.99 -7.63 12.43
CA LEU A 28 9.06 -8.32 11.53
C LEU A 28 9.03 -7.60 10.19
N ILE A 29 9.33 -8.34 9.13
CA ILE A 29 9.03 -7.95 7.74
C ILE A 29 7.94 -8.91 7.27
N ALA A 30 6.72 -8.41 7.13
CA ALA A 30 5.58 -9.19 6.69
C ALA A 30 5.04 -8.62 5.37
N GLU A 31 4.81 -9.51 4.41
CA GLU A 31 4.11 -9.25 3.18
C GLU A 31 2.83 -10.09 3.17
N THR A 32 1.69 -9.44 2.99
CA THR A 32 0.38 -10.07 3.15
C THR A 32 -0.50 -9.85 1.93
N GLY A 33 -1.77 -10.20 2.02
CA GLY A 33 -2.72 -10.13 0.92
C GLY A 33 -3.13 -8.71 0.51
N GLY A 34 -4.02 -8.61 -0.46
CA GLY A 34 -4.51 -7.34 -0.97
C GLY A 34 -5.92 -7.43 -1.56
N GLN A 35 -6.71 -6.38 -1.37
CA GLN A 35 -7.93 -6.14 -2.17
C GLN A 35 -7.59 -5.30 -3.39
N ASN A 36 -6.70 -5.84 -4.23
CA ASN A 36 -6.11 -5.12 -5.35
C ASN A 36 -7.17 -4.64 -6.33
N ALA A 37 -7.11 -3.37 -6.68
CA ALA A 37 -8.05 -2.75 -7.59
C ALA A 37 -7.39 -2.37 -8.92
N LEU A 38 -8.19 -2.31 -9.98
CA LEU A 38 -7.83 -1.76 -11.28
C LEU A 38 -8.91 -0.77 -11.70
N ILE A 39 -8.52 0.48 -11.96
CA ILE A 39 -9.41 1.54 -12.43
C ILE A 39 -9.29 1.63 -13.95
N VAL A 40 -10.42 1.73 -14.64
CA VAL A 40 -10.47 1.87 -16.10
C VAL A 40 -11.36 3.05 -16.44
N ASP A 41 -10.77 4.09 -17.00
CA ASP A 41 -11.55 5.23 -17.50
C ASP A 41 -11.99 5.05 -18.97
N SER A 42 -12.83 5.96 -19.45
CA SER A 42 -13.40 5.90 -20.81
C SER A 42 -12.38 6.08 -21.93
N THR A 43 -11.16 6.49 -21.61
CA THR A 43 -10.08 6.68 -22.60
C THR A 43 -9.25 5.43 -22.84
N ALA A 44 -9.40 4.43 -21.98
CA ALA A 44 -8.65 3.17 -22.05
C ALA A 44 -8.95 2.39 -23.35
N LEU A 45 -7.98 1.58 -23.79
CA LEU A 45 -8.18 0.67 -24.93
C LEU A 45 -8.83 -0.64 -24.42
N PRO A 46 -10.10 -0.92 -24.76
CA PRO A 46 -10.84 -2.04 -24.19
C PRO A 46 -10.18 -3.40 -24.41
N GLU A 47 -9.54 -3.62 -25.55
CA GLU A 47 -8.87 -4.87 -25.91
C GLU A 47 -7.69 -5.15 -24.97
N GLN A 48 -6.89 -4.12 -24.65
CA GLN A 48 -5.79 -4.22 -23.71
C GLN A 48 -6.32 -4.41 -22.28
N VAL A 49 -7.36 -3.67 -21.91
CA VAL A 49 -8.01 -3.81 -20.58
C VAL A 49 -8.45 -5.24 -20.36
N VAL A 50 -9.14 -5.86 -21.32
CA VAL A 50 -9.64 -7.23 -21.19
C VAL A 50 -8.50 -8.23 -21.03
N LEU A 51 -7.44 -8.11 -21.84
CA LEU A 51 -6.26 -8.97 -21.74
C LEU A 51 -5.60 -8.84 -20.36
N ASP A 52 -5.39 -7.61 -19.89
CA ASP A 52 -4.72 -7.35 -18.62
C ASP A 52 -5.59 -7.74 -17.41
N VAL A 53 -6.92 -7.62 -17.51
CA VAL A 53 -7.88 -8.10 -16.49
C VAL A 53 -7.87 -9.62 -16.39
N VAL A 54 -7.93 -10.34 -17.53
CA VAL A 54 -7.86 -11.80 -17.56
C VAL A 54 -6.55 -12.30 -16.95
N THR A 55 -5.43 -11.75 -17.40
CA THR A 55 -4.09 -12.07 -16.86
C THR A 55 -4.01 -11.78 -15.37
N SER A 56 -4.46 -10.59 -14.93
CA SER A 56 -4.36 -10.17 -13.52
C SER A 56 -5.26 -10.96 -12.58
N GLY A 57 -6.44 -11.37 -13.05
CA GLY A 57 -7.45 -11.99 -12.20
C GLY A 57 -7.46 -13.51 -12.21
N PHE A 58 -7.03 -14.13 -13.32
CA PHE A 58 -7.23 -15.56 -13.52
C PHE A 58 -5.94 -16.37 -13.69
N ASP A 59 -4.82 -15.75 -14.05
CA ASP A 59 -3.52 -16.44 -14.03
C ASP A 59 -3.24 -17.03 -12.64
N SER A 60 -2.68 -18.24 -12.61
CA SER A 60 -2.45 -19.01 -11.37
C SER A 60 -3.75 -19.22 -10.54
N ALA A 61 -4.90 -19.30 -11.20
CA ALA A 61 -6.24 -19.36 -10.58
C ALA A 61 -6.48 -18.19 -9.60
N GLY A 62 -5.99 -16.99 -9.91
CA GLY A 62 -6.08 -15.81 -9.04
C GLY A 62 -5.34 -15.94 -7.71
N GLN A 63 -4.44 -16.94 -7.55
CA GLN A 63 -3.74 -17.22 -6.30
C GLN A 63 -2.39 -16.52 -6.21
N ARG A 64 -2.35 -15.25 -6.58
CA ARG A 64 -1.21 -14.35 -6.33
C ARG A 64 -1.64 -13.22 -5.42
N CYS A 65 -0.76 -12.78 -4.53
CA CYS A 65 -1.02 -11.62 -3.68
C CYS A 65 -1.29 -10.34 -4.50
N SER A 66 -0.71 -10.25 -5.72
CA SER A 66 -0.91 -9.15 -6.67
C SER A 66 -2.12 -9.31 -7.60
N ALA A 67 -2.87 -10.43 -7.53
CA ALA A 67 -3.98 -10.67 -8.44
C ALA A 67 -5.11 -9.65 -8.26
N LEU A 68 -5.76 -9.31 -9.37
CA LEU A 68 -6.88 -8.38 -9.40
C LEU A 68 -8.09 -8.96 -8.64
N ARG A 69 -8.67 -8.16 -7.75
CA ARG A 69 -9.86 -8.51 -6.97
C ARG A 69 -11.06 -7.62 -7.31
N VAL A 70 -10.80 -6.33 -7.58
CA VAL A 70 -11.83 -5.35 -7.82
C VAL A 70 -11.52 -4.56 -9.09
N LEU A 71 -12.45 -4.59 -10.05
CA LEU A 71 -12.35 -3.87 -11.31
C LEU A 71 -13.34 -2.69 -11.30
N TYR A 72 -12.83 -1.48 -11.23
CA TYR A 72 -13.63 -0.27 -11.39
C TYR A 72 -13.72 0.10 -12.87
N LEU A 73 -14.93 0.13 -13.43
CA LEU A 73 -15.18 0.50 -14.82
C LEU A 73 -15.98 1.81 -14.87
N GLN A 74 -15.49 2.80 -15.62
CA GLN A 74 -16.29 3.98 -15.90
C GLN A 74 -17.56 3.59 -16.65
N ALA A 75 -18.69 4.15 -16.25
CA ALA A 75 -20.03 3.74 -16.70
C ALA A 75 -20.17 3.72 -18.23
N ASP A 76 -19.60 4.73 -18.91
CA ASP A 76 -19.67 4.89 -20.37
C ASP A 76 -19.13 3.70 -21.17
N ILE A 77 -18.16 2.97 -20.62
CA ILE A 77 -17.50 1.84 -21.31
C ILE A 77 -17.82 0.49 -20.68
N ALA A 78 -18.50 0.49 -19.52
CA ALA A 78 -18.65 -0.70 -18.70
C ALA A 78 -19.34 -1.85 -19.44
N ASP A 79 -20.48 -1.60 -20.12
CA ASP A 79 -21.23 -2.65 -20.80
C ASP A 79 -20.42 -3.32 -21.91
N LYS A 80 -19.72 -2.52 -22.73
CA LYS A 80 -18.86 -3.05 -23.79
C LYS A 80 -17.70 -3.86 -23.21
N THR A 81 -17.04 -3.33 -22.19
CA THR A 81 -15.89 -3.99 -21.56
C THR A 81 -16.31 -5.30 -20.89
N ILE A 82 -17.44 -5.32 -20.17
CA ILE A 82 -17.98 -6.55 -19.55
C ILE A 82 -18.35 -7.58 -20.61
N ALA A 83 -18.96 -7.18 -21.73
CA ALA A 83 -19.30 -8.10 -22.82
C ALA A 83 -18.04 -8.74 -23.42
N MET A 84 -16.99 -7.94 -23.66
CA MET A 84 -15.71 -8.43 -24.18
C MET A 84 -15.02 -9.34 -23.15
N LEU A 85 -15.05 -8.99 -21.85
CA LEU A 85 -14.47 -9.80 -20.78
C LEU A 85 -15.16 -11.17 -20.68
N LYS A 86 -16.49 -11.23 -20.78
CA LYS A 86 -17.24 -12.49 -20.84
C LYS A 86 -16.79 -13.34 -22.02
N GLY A 87 -16.66 -12.75 -23.22
CA GLY A 87 -16.17 -13.46 -24.40
C GLY A 87 -14.76 -14.01 -24.20
N ALA A 88 -13.85 -13.23 -23.60
CA ALA A 88 -12.52 -13.70 -23.29
C ALA A 88 -12.51 -14.83 -22.23
N MET A 89 -13.41 -14.76 -21.25
CA MET A 89 -13.57 -15.81 -20.25
C MET A 89 -14.14 -17.12 -20.83
N ASP A 90 -14.94 -17.05 -21.88
CA ASP A 90 -15.46 -18.24 -22.57
C ASP A 90 -14.36 -19.04 -23.30
N GLU A 91 -13.30 -18.37 -23.71
CA GLU A 91 -12.14 -19.00 -24.36
C GLU A 91 -11.15 -19.61 -23.37
N LEU A 92 -11.25 -19.27 -22.06
CA LEU A 92 -10.36 -19.82 -21.04
C LEU A 92 -10.62 -21.30 -20.81
N ARG A 93 -9.56 -22.08 -20.90
CA ARG A 93 -9.57 -23.50 -20.57
C ARG A 93 -9.07 -23.72 -19.13
N VAL A 94 -9.96 -24.18 -18.28
CA VAL A 94 -9.63 -24.64 -16.93
C VAL A 94 -9.27 -26.13 -17.00
N GLY A 95 -8.14 -26.55 -16.42
CA GLY A 95 -7.75 -27.96 -16.51
C GLY A 95 -6.39 -28.28 -15.89
N ASN A 96 -5.88 -29.43 -16.25
CA ASN A 96 -4.59 -29.91 -15.78
C ASN A 96 -3.45 -29.01 -16.31
N PRO A 97 -2.64 -28.36 -15.44
CA PRO A 97 -1.57 -27.44 -15.86
C PRO A 97 -0.39 -28.12 -16.60
N TRP A 98 -0.34 -29.45 -16.65
CA TRP A 98 0.62 -30.17 -17.51
C TRP A 98 0.26 -30.09 -19.00
N ASN A 99 -0.97 -29.72 -19.32
CA ASN A 99 -1.40 -29.56 -20.70
C ASN A 99 -1.11 -28.13 -21.16
N LEU A 100 -0.43 -27.96 -22.29
CA LEU A 100 -0.05 -26.65 -22.86
C LEU A 100 -1.24 -25.77 -23.23
N ASN A 101 -2.43 -26.33 -23.37
CA ASN A 101 -3.65 -25.64 -23.69
C ASN A 101 -4.49 -25.29 -22.45
N THR A 102 -3.94 -25.43 -21.25
CA THR A 102 -4.61 -25.03 -20.00
C THR A 102 -4.20 -23.60 -19.64
N ASP A 103 -5.16 -22.73 -19.48
CA ASP A 103 -4.99 -21.33 -19.06
C ASP A 103 -5.07 -21.20 -17.55
N VAL A 104 -5.99 -21.90 -16.91
CA VAL A 104 -6.25 -21.80 -15.48
C VAL A 104 -6.18 -23.18 -14.83
N GLY A 105 -5.26 -23.33 -13.89
CA GLY A 105 -5.07 -24.57 -13.11
C GLY A 105 -5.97 -24.68 -11.87
N PRO A 106 -5.72 -25.67 -10.99
CA PRO A 106 -6.48 -25.85 -9.75
C PRO A 106 -6.13 -24.80 -8.68
N VAL A 107 -6.98 -24.67 -7.68
CA VAL A 107 -6.65 -23.98 -6.44
C VAL A 107 -5.79 -24.88 -5.54
N ILE A 108 -5.18 -24.30 -4.50
CA ILE A 108 -4.12 -24.97 -3.73
C ILE A 108 -4.61 -26.21 -2.96
N ASP A 109 -5.82 -26.16 -2.40
CA ASP A 109 -6.39 -27.24 -1.62
C ASP A 109 -7.92 -27.18 -1.56
N THR A 110 -8.54 -28.20 -0.95
CA THR A 110 -10.00 -28.31 -0.78
C THR A 110 -10.56 -27.23 0.14
N ARG A 111 -9.80 -26.71 1.10
CA ARG A 111 -10.22 -25.62 1.99
C ARG A 111 -10.36 -24.33 1.21
N ALA A 112 -9.37 -24.01 0.36
CA ALA A 112 -9.43 -22.85 -0.53
C ALA A 112 -10.62 -22.97 -1.49
N GLN A 113 -10.82 -24.14 -2.13
CA GLN A 113 -11.96 -24.41 -3.00
C GLN A 113 -13.29 -24.18 -2.28
N SER A 114 -13.49 -24.78 -1.11
CA SER A 114 -14.73 -24.66 -0.33
C SER A 114 -15.01 -23.21 0.06
N GLY A 115 -13.98 -22.45 0.47
CA GLY A 115 -14.13 -21.04 0.81
C GLY A 115 -14.54 -20.19 -0.38
N LEU A 116 -13.94 -20.43 -1.55
CA LEU A 116 -14.28 -19.73 -2.80
C LEU A 116 -15.68 -20.06 -3.28
N LEU A 117 -16.07 -21.33 -3.28
CA LEU A 117 -17.43 -21.76 -3.65
C LEU A 117 -18.49 -21.16 -2.71
N ALA A 118 -18.22 -21.11 -1.41
CA ALA A 118 -19.12 -20.47 -0.44
C ALA A 118 -19.25 -18.95 -0.71
N HIS A 119 -18.15 -18.28 -1.05
CA HIS A 119 -18.19 -16.88 -1.45
C HIS A 119 -19.00 -16.68 -2.74
N ILE A 120 -18.78 -17.50 -3.75
CA ILE A 120 -19.53 -17.45 -5.02
C ILE A 120 -21.03 -17.62 -4.76
N GLU A 121 -21.44 -18.59 -3.96
CA GLU A 121 -22.85 -18.81 -3.61
C GLU A 121 -23.46 -17.65 -2.79
N LYS A 122 -22.69 -17.02 -1.89
CA LYS A 122 -23.10 -15.80 -1.19
C LYS A 122 -23.35 -14.68 -2.18
N MET A 123 -22.38 -14.40 -3.05
CA MET A 123 -22.45 -13.27 -4.01
C MET A 123 -23.51 -13.46 -5.09
N ARG A 124 -23.79 -14.67 -5.55
CA ARG A 124 -24.87 -14.95 -6.50
C ARG A 124 -26.25 -14.47 -6.03
N LYS A 125 -26.46 -14.36 -4.73
CA LYS A 125 -27.74 -13.92 -4.13
C LYS A 125 -27.87 -12.39 -4.05
N THR A 126 -26.76 -11.67 -4.05
CA THR A 126 -26.72 -10.22 -3.75
C THR A 126 -26.17 -9.38 -4.90
N ALA A 127 -25.31 -9.93 -5.75
CA ALA A 127 -24.68 -9.19 -6.83
C ALA A 127 -25.69 -8.81 -7.94
N ARG A 128 -25.45 -7.68 -8.57
CA ARG A 128 -26.29 -7.15 -9.67
C ARG A 128 -26.14 -7.98 -10.95
N MET A 129 -24.97 -8.56 -11.16
CA MET A 129 -24.66 -9.43 -12.29
C MET A 129 -23.70 -10.52 -11.83
N PHE A 130 -23.87 -11.70 -12.42
CA PHE A 130 -23.01 -12.86 -12.24
C PHE A 130 -22.66 -13.46 -13.58
N TYR A 131 -21.41 -13.82 -13.76
CA TYR A 131 -20.94 -14.62 -14.88
C TYR A 131 -19.81 -15.55 -14.44
N GLN A 132 -19.83 -16.78 -14.92
CA GLN A 132 -18.86 -17.82 -14.58
C GLN A 132 -18.50 -18.62 -15.83
N ALA A 133 -17.20 -18.80 -16.09
CA ALA A 133 -16.72 -19.68 -17.15
C ALA A 133 -17.10 -21.13 -16.90
N LYS A 134 -17.14 -21.94 -17.96
CA LYS A 134 -17.48 -23.36 -17.85
C LYS A 134 -16.24 -24.17 -17.42
N LEU A 135 -16.42 -25.05 -16.45
CA LEU A 135 -15.43 -26.08 -16.16
C LEU A 135 -15.47 -27.19 -17.21
N GLN A 136 -14.33 -27.70 -17.57
CA GLN A 136 -14.21 -28.87 -18.41
C GLN A 136 -14.58 -30.13 -17.60
N PRO A 137 -15.12 -31.19 -18.23
CA PRO A 137 -15.49 -32.43 -17.52
C PRO A 137 -14.34 -33.03 -16.69
N GLU A 138 -13.11 -32.90 -17.16
CA GLU A 138 -11.89 -33.35 -16.48
C GLU A 138 -11.62 -32.63 -15.14
N CYS A 139 -12.36 -31.57 -14.83
CA CYS A 139 -12.24 -30.81 -13.58
C CYS A 139 -13.18 -31.31 -12.46
N GLU A 140 -14.11 -32.24 -12.77
CA GLU A 140 -15.15 -32.70 -11.82
C GLU A 140 -14.55 -33.36 -10.57
N ASP A 141 -13.48 -34.14 -10.73
CA ASP A 141 -12.79 -34.84 -9.65
C ASP A 141 -11.64 -34.05 -9.02
N GLY A 142 -11.48 -32.77 -9.37
CA GLY A 142 -10.36 -31.93 -8.96
C GLY A 142 -10.76 -30.75 -8.06
N ILE A 143 -9.74 -30.06 -7.59
CA ILE A 143 -9.92 -28.85 -6.76
C ILE A 143 -9.91 -27.57 -7.62
N PHE A 144 -10.77 -27.53 -8.61
CA PHE A 144 -10.88 -26.40 -9.54
C PHE A 144 -11.97 -25.43 -9.13
N VAL A 145 -11.79 -24.16 -9.45
CA VAL A 145 -12.80 -23.10 -9.32
C VAL A 145 -12.84 -22.34 -10.66
N ALA A 146 -14.00 -22.25 -11.23
CA ALA A 146 -14.17 -21.56 -12.51
C ALA A 146 -13.93 -20.05 -12.35
N PRO A 147 -13.24 -19.41 -13.30
CA PRO A 147 -13.16 -17.95 -13.40
C PRO A 147 -14.56 -17.32 -13.29
N THR A 148 -14.70 -16.38 -12.37
CA THR A 148 -16.00 -15.81 -12.01
C THR A 148 -15.92 -14.30 -11.90
N ILE A 149 -16.92 -13.60 -12.42
CA ILE A 149 -17.09 -12.15 -12.23
C ILE A 149 -18.45 -11.83 -11.64
N PHE A 150 -18.46 -10.83 -10.75
CA PHE A 150 -19.68 -10.27 -10.17
C PHE A 150 -19.71 -8.76 -10.39
N GLU A 151 -20.89 -8.19 -10.63
CA GLU A 151 -21.07 -6.75 -10.49
C GLU A 151 -21.67 -6.45 -9.12
N ILE A 152 -20.98 -5.64 -8.32
CA ILE A 152 -21.36 -5.24 -6.97
C ILE A 152 -21.54 -3.72 -6.87
N GLY A 153 -22.13 -3.25 -5.80
CA GLY A 153 -22.39 -1.82 -5.61
C GLY A 153 -21.25 -1.08 -4.95
N SER A 154 -20.45 -1.75 -4.13
CA SER A 154 -19.39 -1.12 -3.35
C SER A 154 -18.34 -2.13 -2.90
N MET A 155 -17.10 -1.69 -2.79
CA MET A 155 -16.00 -2.47 -2.22
C MET A 155 -16.27 -2.89 -0.75
N LYS A 156 -17.14 -2.18 -0.04
CA LYS A 156 -17.56 -2.52 1.33
C LYS A 156 -18.33 -3.84 1.46
N GLU A 157 -18.81 -4.39 0.34
CA GLU A 157 -19.43 -5.73 0.31
C GLU A 157 -18.39 -6.86 0.47
N LEU A 158 -17.10 -6.52 0.32
CA LEU A 158 -15.99 -7.44 0.45
C LEU A 158 -15.34 -7.31 1.83
N GLU A 159 -15.70 -8.19 2.74
CA GLU A 159 -15.20 -8.20 4.12
C GLU A 159 -13.70 -8.50 4.23
N ARG A 160 -13.17 -9.26 3.26
CA ARG A 160 -11.77 -9.71 3.23
C ARG A 160 -11.35 -10.05 1.81
N GLU A 161 -10.06 -10.28 1.61
CA GLU A 161 -9.52 -10.77 0.33
C GLU A 161 -10.15 -12.10 -0.08
N VAL A 162 -10.56 -12.19 -1.35
CA VAL A 162 -11.04 -13.41 -2.00
C VAL A 162 -9.91 -13.99 -2.85
N PHE A 163 -9.14 -14.90 -2.27
CA PHE A 163 -7.89 -15.40 -2.85
C PHE A 163 -8.16 -16.54 -3.85
N GLY A 164 -8.60 -16.18 -5.05
CA GLY A 164 -8.98 -17.12 -6.10
C GLY A 164 -9.39 -16.41 -7.40
N PRO A 165 -9.87 -17.16 -8.41
CA PRO A 165 -10.22 -16.63 -9.73
C PRO A 165 -11.59 -15.94 -9.72
N VAL A 166 -11.75 -14.93 -8.88
CA VAL A 166 -13.00 -14.18 -8.69
C VAL A 166 -12.71 -12.69 -8.73
N ILE A 167 -13.35 -11.98 -9.66
CA ILE A 167 -13.25 -10.53 -9.82
C ILE A 167 -14.61 -9.88 -9.52
N HIS A 168 -14.58 -8.77 -8.80
CA HIS A 168 -15.75 -7.96 -8.48
C HIS A 168 -15.69 -6.66 -9.29
N ILE A 169 -16.73 -6.36 -10.05
CA ILE A 169 -16.83 -5.17 -10.90
C ILE A 169 -17.66 -4.12 -10.18
N ILE A 170 -17.17 -2.89 -10.18
CA ILE A 170 -17.89 -1.71 -9.67
C ILE A 170 -17.93 -0.66 -10.78
N ARG A 171 -19.11 -0.12 -11.06
CA ARG A 171 -19.25 1.00 -12.00
C ARG A 171 -19.10 2.33 -11.28
N PHE A 172 -18.51 3.31 -11.93
CA PHE A 172 -18.39 4.66 -11.43
C PHE A 172 -18.61 5.71 -12.55
N GLU A 173 -19.10 6.86 -12.19
CA GLU A 173 -19.20 8.01 -13.10
C GLU A 173 -17.83 8.72 -13.20
N GLY A 174 -17.46 9.26 -14.36
CA GLY A 174 -16.15 9.88 -14.57
C GLY A 174 -15.81 10.99 -13.55
N ARG A 175 -16.81 11.72 -13.05
CA ARG A 175 -16.68 12.71 -11.97
C ARG A 175 -16.40 12.13 -10.58
N GLU A 176 -16.53 10.81 -10.40
CA GLU A 176 -16.41 10.12 -9.11
C GLU A 176 -15.03 9.51 -8.86
N LEU A 177 -14.03 9.82 -9.70
CA LEU A 177 -12.67 9.27 -9.54
C LEU A 177 -12.09 9.51 -8.14
N ASP A 178 -12.33 10.68 -7.54
CA ASP A 178 -11.87 10.98 -6.19
C ASP A 178 -12.52 10.06 -5.15
N GLN A 179 -13.82 9.77 -5.32
CA GLN A 179 -14.53 8.85 -4.44
C GLN A 179 -14.02 7.41 -4.62
N VAL A 180 -13.74 6.98 -5.85
CA VAL A 180 -13.14 5.66 -6.14
C VAL A 180 -11.79 5.52 -5.44
N ILE A 181 -10.93 6.54 -5.54
CA ILE A 181 -9.63 6.57 -4.85
C ILE A 181 -9.81 6.49 -3.33
N ALA A 182 -10.75 7.25 -2.77
CA ALA A 182 -11.05 7.24 -1.35
C ALA A 182 -11.57 5.87 -0.88
N ASP A 183 -12.45 5.22 -1.65
CA ASP A 183 -12.99 3.89 -1.34
C ASP A 183 -11.88 2.83 -1.35
N ILE A 184 -10.99 2.83 -2.34
CA ILE A 184 -9.85 1.93 -2.42
C ILE A 184 -8.94 2.13 -1.21
N ASN A 185 -8.55 3.36 -0.90
CA ASN A 185 -7.70 3.68 0.23
C ASN A 185 -8.34 3.30 1.58
N SER A 186 -9.67 3.38 1.69
CA SER A 186 -10.42 3.06 2.91
C SER A 186 -10.44 1.57 3.25
N SER A 187 -10.12 0.69 2.29
CA SER A 187 -10.01 -0.75 2.52
C SER A 187 -8.89 -1.11 3.50
N GLY A 188 -7.91 -0.21 3.67
CA GLY A 188 -6.71 -0.43 4.46
C GLY A 188 -5.66 -1.34 3.79
N TYR A 189 -6.01 -2.03 2.71
CA TYR A 189 -5.06 -2.78 1.89
C TYR A 189 -4.33 -1.87 0.90
N GLY A 190 -3.07 -2.18 0.61
CA GLY A 190 -2.26 -1.38 -0.31
C GLY A 190 -1.12 -2.18 -0.91
N LEU A 191 -1.42 -3.27 -1.65
CA LEU A 191 -0.39 -4.06 -2.32
C LEU A 191 -0.23 -3.63 -3.78
N THR A 192 -1.22 -3.90 -4.64
CA THR A 192 -1.17 -3.50 -6.05
C THR A 192 -2.38 -2.66 -6.44
N GLN A 193 -2.14 -1.69 -7.31
CA GLN A 193 -3.16 -0.85 -7.94
C GLN A 193 -2.90 -0.77 -9.44
N GLY A 194 -3.91 -1.06 -10.24
CA GLY A 194 -3.87 -0.88 -11.69
C GLY A 194 -4.64 0.36 -12.14
N LEU A 195 -4.22 0.94 -13.24
CA LEU A 195 -4.95 1.98 -13.96
C LEU A 195 -4.82 1.76 -15.46
N HIS A 196 -5.94 1.78 -16.17
CA HIS A 196 -5.96 1.98 -17.63
C HIS A 196 -6.57 3.33 -17.95
N SER A 197 -5.74 4.22 -18.49
CA SER A 197 -6.09 5.57 -18.88
C SER A 197 -5.11 6.08 -19.94
N ARG A 198 -5.59 6.92 -20.83
CA ARG A 198 -4.75 7.65 -21.80
C ARG A 198 -4.50 9.10 -21.37
N LEU A 199 -4.98 9.49 -20.18
CA LEU A 199 -4.82 10.83 -19.61
C LEU A 199 -3.70 10.83 -18.58
N GLU A 200 -2.66 11.62 -18.85
CA GLU A 200 -1.51 11.79 -17.93
C GLU A 200 -1.96 12.36 -16.58
N GLU A 201 -2.90 13.30 -16.59
CA GLU A 201 -3.43 13.90 -15.36
C GLU A 201 -4.10 12.84 -14.47
N THR A 202 -4.89 11.94 -15.07
CA THR A 202 -5.49 10.82 -14.34
C THR A 202 -4.43 9.89 -13.77
N ALA A 203 -3.40 9.56 -14.56
CA ALA A 203 -2.31 8.70 -14.12
C ALA A 203 -1.56 9.34 -12.94
N THR A 204 -1.18 10.61 -13.06
CA THR A 204 -0.51 11.38 -12.01
C THR A 204 -1.34 11.45 -10.75
N LYS A 205 -2.63 11.76 -10.86
CA LYS A 205 -3.56 11.79 -9.73
C LYS A 205 -3.63 10.45 -9.02
N VAL A 206 -3.76 9.36 -9.76
CA VAL A 206 -3.85 8.01 -9.17
C VAL A 206 -2.56 7.66 -8.45
N TYR A 207 -1.38 7.74 -9.09
CA TYR A 207 -0.15 7.28 -8.44
C TYR A 207 0.29 8.19 -7.27
N SER A 208 -0.12 9.46 -7.25
CA SER A 208 0.20 10.37 -6.14
C SER A 208 -0.72 10.18 -4.92
N THR A 209 -1.95 9.69 -5.11
CA THR A 209 -2.97 9.64 -4.05
C THR A 209 -3.33 8.23 -3.57
N ILE A 210 -3.21 7.21 -4.41
CA ILE A 210 -3.46 5.82 -4.02
C ILE A 210 -2.40 5.33 -3.04
N LYS A 211 -2.86 4.66 -1.99
CA LYS A 211 -2.02 4.02 -0.98
C LYS A 211 -1.77 2.56 -1.36
N ALA A 212 -0.88 2.36 -2.31
CA ALA A 212 -0.49 1.02 -2.74
C ALA A 212 1.02 0.96 -3.00
N GLY A 213 1.63 -0.11 -2.59
CA GLY A 213 3.07 -0.29 -2.76
C GLY A 213 3.49 -0.43 -4.22
N ASN A 214 2.69 -1.04 -5.08
CA ASN A 214 2.99 -1.20 -6.51
C ASN A 214 1.83 -0.69 -7.36
N ILE A 215 2.11 0.29 -8.23
CA ILE A 215 1.13 0.93 -9.10
C ILE A 215 1.49 0.65 -10.55
N TYR A 216 0.52 0.13 -11.29
CA TYR A 216 0.68 -0.32 -12.67
C TYR A 216 -0.23 0.48 -13.60
N ILE A 217 0.36 1.15 -14.60
CA ILE A 217 -0.39 2.00 -15.53
C ILE A 217 -0.32 1.39 -16.92
N ASN A 218 -1.49 1.14 -17.52
CA ASN A 218 -1.68 0.54 -18.84
C ASN A 218 -1.00 -0.82 -18.99
N ARG A 219 -1.05 -1.62 -17.95
CA ARG A 219 -0.56 -3.00 -17.93
C ARG A 219 -1.26 -3.80 -16.81
N ASN A 220 -1.04 -5.12 -16.82
CA ASN A 220 -1.55 -6.00 -15.78
C ASN A 220 -0.86 -5.77 -14.40
N THR A 221 -1.50 -6.23 -13.33
CA THR A 221 -1.05 -6.05 -11.94
C THR A 221 -0.17 -7.18 -11.41
N VAL A 222 0.06 -8.22 -12.22
CA VAL A 222 0.86 -9.39 -11.83
C VAL A 222 2.22 -9.40 -12.51
N GLY A 223 3.14 -10.24 -12.04
CA GLY A 223 4.43 -10.45 -12.70
C GLY A 223 5.44 -9.34 -12.45
N ALA A 224 5.54 -8.83 -11.22
CA ALA A 224 6.67 -7.98 -10.82
C ALA A 224 8.00 -8.71 -11.06
N VAL A 225 8.93 -8.04 -11.72
CA VAL A 225 10.22 -8.63 -12.13
C VAL A 225 11.27 -8.31 -11.07
N VAL A 226 11.93 -9.36 -10.56
CA VAL A 226 13.03 -9.21 -9.58
C VAL A 226 14.15 -8.36 -10.17
N GLY A 227 14.63 -7.38 -9.38
CA GLY A 227 15.68 -6.44 -9.82
C GLY A 227 15.19 -5.28 -10.70
N VAL A 228 13.91 -5.28 -11.09
CA VAL A 228 13.28 -4.22 -11.89
C VAL A 228 12.25 -3.46 -11.03
N GLN A 229 11.35 -4.19 -10.39
CA GLN A 229 10.31 -3.60 -9.57
C GLN A 229 10.40 -4.13 -8.13
N PRO A 230 10.92 -3.34 -7.18
CA PRO A 230 10.76 -3.65 -5.77
C PRO A 230 9.29 -3.90 -5.43
N PHE A 231 9.01 -5.03 -4.76
CA PHE A 231 7.65 -5.49 -4.53
C PHE A 231 7.33 -5.60 -3.05
N GLY A 232 6.17 -5.09 -2.65
CA GLY A 232 5.67 -5.16 -1.29
C GLY A 232 4.54 -4.17 -1.05
N GLY A 233 3.74 -4.42 -0.01
CA GLY A 233 2.57 -3.65 0.33
C GLY A 233 2.77 -2.66 1.49
N GLU A 234 1.75 -1.84 1.68
CA GLU A 234 1.59 -0.97 2.84
C GLU A 234 0.23 -1.22 3.53
N GLY A 235 0.05 -0.71 4.72
CA GLY A 235 -1.19 -0.90 5.47
C GLY A 235 -1.40 -2.35 5.90
N LEU A 236 -2.58 -2.90 5.61
CA LEU A 236 -2.90 -4.31 5.87
C LEU A 236 -2.15 -5.27 4.94
N SER A 237 -1.52 -4.78 3.87
CA SER A 237 -0.82 -5.60 2.88
C SER A 237 0.67 -5.79 3.18
N GLY A 238 1.22 -5.15 4.18
CA GLY A 238 2.60 -5.37 4.54
C GLY A 238 3.20 -4.31 5.46
N THR A 239 4.32 -4.67 6.05
CA THR A 239 5.08 -3.75 6.93
C THR A 239 6.08 -2.89 6.14
N GLY A 240 6.44 -3.29 4.92
CA GLY A 240 7.67 -2.84 4.28
C GLY A 240 8.92 -3.21 5.11
N PRO A 241 10.09 -2.85 4.63
CA PRO A 241 10.39 -2.30 3.30
C PRO A 241 10.20 -3.34 2.20
N LYS A 242 10.15 -2.88 0.95
CA LYS A 242 9.89 -3.74 -0.21
C LYS A 242 11.01 -4.73 -0.49
N ALA A 243 10.65 -5.97 -0.82
CA ALA A 243 11.60 -6.96 -1.32
C ALA A 243 12.26 -6.45 -2.63
N GLY A 244 13.57 -6.50 -2.68
CA GLY A 244 14.37 -5.97 -3.79
C GLY A 244 14.55 -4.44 -3.77
N GLY A 245 13.97 -3.73 -2.80
CA GLY A 245 14.16 -2.29 -2.61
C GLY A 245 15.41 -1.93 -1.82
N PRO A 246 15.84 -0.66 -1.87
CA PRO A 246 17.09 -0.20 -1.25
C PRO A 246 17.07 -0.26 0.28
N LEU A 247 15.90 -0.27 0.91
CA LEU A 247 15.75 -0.28 2.36
C LEU A 247 15.71 -1.68 2.97
N TYR A 248 15.56 -2.75 2.16
CA TYR A 248 15.29 -4.09 2.66
C TYR A 248 16.41 -4.65 3.54
N THR A 249 17.65 -4.57 3.08
CA THR A 249 18.81 -5.05 3.81
C THR A 249 19.10 -4.22 5.07
N TYR A 250 18.81 -2.92 5.03
CA TYR A 250 18.97 -2.03 6.18
C TYR A 250 18.02 -2.37 7.33
N ARG A 251 16.85 -2.93 7.03
CA ARG A 251 15.92 -3.41 8.05
C ARG A 251 16.43 -4.64 8.79
N LEU A 252 17.35 -5.39 8.20
CA LEU A 252 17.87 -6.66 8.72
C LEU A 252 19.18 -6.53 9.47
N VAL A 253 19.85 -5.38 9.38
CA VAL A 253 21.16 -5.15 10.02
C VAL A 253 21.05 -4.06 11.08
N ASP A 254 21.91 -4.18 12.08
CA ASP A 254 22.06 -3.15 13.12
C ASP A 254 23.14 -2.17 12.66
N THR A 255 22.72 -1.15 11.93
CA THR A 255 23.62 -0.10 11.43
C THR A 255 22.93 1.27 11.49
N ALA A 256 23.71 2.29 11.83
CA ALA A 256 23.32 3.68 11.73
C ALA A 256 23.61 4.28 10.33
N ALA A 257 24.23 3.51 9.43
CA ALA A 257 24.50 3.98 8.08
C ALA A 257 23.19 4.15 7.30
N LEU A 258 23.06 5.24 6.57
CA LEU A 258 21.95 5.46 5.66
C LEU A 258 22.09 4.57 4.40
N PRO A 259 20.98 4.12 3.81
CA PRO A 259 21.01 3.38 2.56
C PRO A 259 21.66 4.23 1.47
N LYS A 260 22.49 3.55 0.64
CA LYS A 260 23.12 4.18 -0.52
C LYS A 260 22.39 3.75 -1.78
N TYR A 261 21.69 4.66 -2.40
CA TYR A 261 21.06 4.52 -3.71
C TYR A 261 21.16 5.84 -4.48
N SER A 262 21.08 5.79 -5.80
CA SER A 262 21.01 7.00 -6.62
C SER A 262 19.56 7.42 -6.73
N ALA A 263 19.26 8.69 -6.49
CA ALA A 263 17.92 9.24 -6.60
C ALA A 263 17.98 10.64 -7.22
N ASN A 264 16.97 10.94 -8.02
CA ASN A 264 16.68 12.29 -8.47
C ASN A 264 15.98 13.06 -7.35
N LYS A 265 16.18 14.38 -7.29
CA LYS A 265 15.45 15.22 -6.34
C LYS A 265 14.13 15.66 -6.94
N VAL A 266 13.07 15.55 -6.15
CA VAL A 266 11.73 16.04 -6.48
C VAL A 266 11.31 17.11 -5.49
N GLU A 267 10.45 18.01 -5.95
CA GLU A 267 9.92 19.07 -5.10
C GLU A 267 8.86 18.51 -4.14
N VAL A 268 8.94 18.90 -2.87
CA VAL A 268 8.00 18.48 -1.82
C VAL A 268 7.58 19.71 -1.02
N ASP A 269 6.28 19.80 -0.77
CA ASP A 269 5.73 20.80 0.14
C ASP A 269 5.92 20.38 1.61
N PHE A 270 6.64 21.20 2.37
CA PHE A 270 6.83 21.05 3.81
C PHE A 270 6.08 22.14 4.61
N ALA A 271 4.91 22.57 4.16
CA ALA A 271 4.15 23.65 4.79
C ALA A 271 3.86 23.37 6.28
N SER A 272 3.40 22.15 6.62
CA SER A 272 3.11 21.75 8.01
C SER A 272 4.37 21.79 8.88
N LEU A 273 5.50 21.28 8.40
CA LEU A 273 6.77 21.37 9.10
C LEU A 273 7.20 22.83 9.31
N THR A 274 7.08 23.65 8.29
CA THR A 274 7.46 25.07 8.35
C THR A 274 6.60 25.84 9.36
N LYS A 275 5.29 25.60 9.35
CA LYS A 275 4.33 26.15 10.34
C LYS A 275 4.71 25.74 11.76
N PHE A 276 4.97 24.46 11.98
CA PHE A 276 5.33 23.93 13.29
C PHE A 276 6.64 24.52 13.81
N VAL A 277 7.67 24.61 12.98
CA VAL A 277 8.97 25.19 13.35
C VAL A 277 8.84 26.67 13.74
N ALA A 278 7.99 27.43 13.04
CA ALA A 278 7.73 28.83 13.38
C ALA A 278 7.08 29.01 14.77
N SER A 279 6.36 28.00 15.25
CA SER A 279 5.67 28.03 16.57
C SER A 279 6.54 27.59 17.76
N LEU A 280 7.75 27.05 17.54
CA LEU A 280 8.61 26.48 18.61
C LEU A 280 8.88 27.44 19.78
N GLY A 281 8.97 28.73 19.51
CA GLY A 281 9.19 29.76 20.55
C GLY A 281 8.04 29.93 21.55
N SER A 282 6.83 29.42 21.23
CA SER A 282 5.64 29.53 22.08
C SER A 282 5.48 28.40 23.09
N TYR A 283 6.31 27.35 23.03
CA TYR A 283 6.16 26.15 23.85
C TYR A 283 6.97 26.14 25.15
N GLY A 284 7.51 27.28 25.56
CA GLY A 284 8.26 27.40 26.83
C GLY A 284 9.64 26.75 26.82
N LEU A 285 10.18 26.46 25.64
CA LEU A 285 11.51 25.85 25.46
C LEU A 285 12.62 26.89 25.68
N ALA A 286 13.77 26.43 26.17
CA ALA A 286 14.97 27.26 26.24
C ALA A 286 15.48 27.64 24.83
N LYS A 287 16.13 28.79 24.68
CA LYS A 287 16.60 29.28 23.36
C LYS A 287 17.52 28.29 22.64
N ASP A 288 18.40 27.62 23.36
CA ASP A 288 19.30 26.59 22.80
C ASP A 288 18.53 25.35 22.32
N GLN A 289 17.45 24.96 23.03
CA GLN A 289 16.56 23.87 22.61
C GLN A 289 15.82 24.23 21.31
N VAL A 290 15.26 25.43 21.23
CA VAL A 290 14.63 25.93 19.99
C VAL A 290 15.63 25.92 18.82
N THR A 291 16.85 26.41 19.04
CA THR A 291 17.89 26.41 18.01
C THR A 291 18.24 25.00 17.53
N ARG A 292 18.35 24.01 18.44
CA ARG A 292 18.61 22.61 18.06
C ARG A 292 17.46 22.02 17.25
N LEU A 293 16.19 22.29 17.61
CA LEU A 293 15.03 21.80 16.88
C LEU A 293 14.91 22.42 15.48
N ILE A 294 15.22 23.70 15.33
CA ILE A 294 15.29 24.36 14.01
C ILE A 294 16.38 23.70 13.14
N HIS A 295 17.55 23.45 13.71
CA HIS A 295 18.64 22.74 13.01
C HIS A 295 18.25 21.33 12.59
N LEU A 296 17.57 20.58 13.48
CA LEU A 296 17.05 19.26 13.19
C LEU A 296 16.05 19.30 12.03
N ALA A 297 15.10 20.23 12.06
CA ALA A 297 14.11 20.38 11.01
C ALA A 297 14.77 20.69 9.65
N HIS A 298 15.77 21.56 9.60
CA HIS A 298 16.54 21.84 8.38
C HIS A 298 17.27 20.58 7.86
N LYS A 299 17.98 19.86 8.75
CA LYS A 299 18.66 18.61 8.42
C LYS A 299 17.69 17.59 7.82
N LEU A 300 16.54 17.38 8.48
CA LEU A 300 15.54 16.41 8.03
C LEU A 300 14.89 16.82 6.71
N LYS A 301 14.59 18.09 6.51
CA LYS A 301 14.07 18.60 5.24
C LYS A 301 15.03 18.36 4.07
N GLN A 302 16.33 18.64 4.26
CA GLN A 302 17.35 18.42 3.22
C GLN A 302 17.52 16.94 2.84
N HIS A 303 17.33 16.03 3.80
CA HIS A 303 17.56 14.61 3.61
C HIS A 303 16.26 13.79 3.69
N SER A 304 15.12 14.44 3.50
CA SER A 304 13.84 13.75 3.51
C SER A 304 13.75 12.76 2.33
N PRO A 305 13.44 11.49 2.60
CA PRO A 305 13.20 10.52 1.52
C PRO A 305 12.06 10.94 0.58
N LEU A 306 11.08 11.72 1.07
CA LEU A 306 9.97 12.20 0.24
C LEU A 306 10.44 13.01 -0.98
N ALA A 307 11.60 13.68 -0.87
CA ALA A 307 12.18 14.47 -1.94
C ALA A 307 13.06 13.63 -2.90
N GLU A 308 12.86 12.33 -2.94
CA GLU A 308 13.69 11.40 -3.72
C GLU A 308 12.83 10.51 -4.62
N GLN A 309 13.25 10.43 -5.90
CA GLN A 309 12.75 9.48 -6.87
C GLN A 309 13.91 8.61 -7.35
N VAL A 310 13.75 7.31 -7.25
CA VAL A 310 14.72 6.32 -7.71
C VAL A 310 14.26 5.77 -9.05
N ASP A 311 15.02 6.04 -10.12
CA ASP A 311 14.77 5.43 -11.41
C ASP A 311 15.14 3.95 -11.36
N LEU A 312 14.29 3.11 -11.91
CA LEU A 312 14.45 1.66 -11.92
C LEU A 312 14.66 1.16 -13.36
N PRO A 313 15.41 0.07 -13.55
CA PRO A 313 15.54 -0.53 -14.87
C PRO A 313 14.19 -1.05 -15.38
N GLY A 314 14.10 -1.31 -16.68
CA GLY A 314 12.91 -1.89 -17.30
C GLY A 314 13.15 -2.30 -18.76
N PRO A 315 12.23 -3.08 -19.34
CA PRO A 315 12.26 -3.36 -20.77
C PRO A 315 11.92 -2.12 -21.57
N THR A 316 12.32 -2.10 -22.84
CA THR A 316 11.92 -1.05 -23.79
C THR A 316 10.40 -0.91 -23.81
N GLY A 317 9.90 0.30 -23.68
CA GLY A 317 8.46 0.58 -23.63
C GLY A 317 7.84 0.53 -22.22
N GLU A 318 8.65 0.37 -21.18
CA GLU A 318 8.21 0.47 -19.79
C GLU A 318 9.08 1.48 -19.04
N ARG A 319 8.43 2.37 -18.29
CA ARG A 319 9.09 3.29 -17.37
C ARG A 319 8.81 2.83 -15.95
N ASN A 320 9.87 2.61 -15.17
CA ASN A 320 9.79 2.20 -13.78
C ASN A 320 10.49 3.21 -12.90
N PHE A 321 9.88 3.59 -11.82
CA PHE A 321 10.51 4.41 -10.79
C PHE A 321 9.91 4.11 -9.42
N MET A 322 10.64 4.45 -8.37
CA MET A 322 10.21 4.32 -6.99
C MET A 322 10.24 5.67 -6.30
N ILE A 323 9.19 5.97 -5.56
CA ILE A 323 9.07 7.15 -4.71
C ILE A 323 8.85 6.73 -3.27
N PHE A 324 9.08 7.66 -2.37
CA PHE A 324 8.74 7.50 -0.96
C PHE A 324 7.49 8.32 -0.64
N ALA A 325 6.62 7.76 0.17
CA ALA A 325 5.41 8.42 0.63
C ALA A 325 5.31 8.38 2.15
N ALA A 326 4.57 9.30 2.74
CA ALA A 326 4.27 9.25 4.16
C ALA A 326 3.61 7.92 4.54
N ARG A 327 3.98 7.35 5.66
CA ARG A 327 3.38 6.12 6.18
C ARG A 327 1.94 6.36 6.67
N GLY A 328 1.65 7.54 7.23
CA GLY A 328 0.34 7.96 7.69
C GLY A 328 0.38 8.53 9.12
N TYR A 329 -0.37 7.94 10.04
CA TYR A 329 -0.43 8.42 11.42
C TYR A 329 0.72 7.91 12.28
N VAL A 330 1.42 8.82 12.95
CA VAL A 330 2.56 8.54 13.82
C VAL A 330 2.23 8.97 15.24
N GLY A 331 2.18 7.99 16.15
CA GLY A 331 2.08 8.24 17.57
C GLY A 331 3.41 8.73 18.13
N CYS A 332 3.39 9.73 18.99
CA CYS A 332 4.59 10.28 19.64
C CYS A 332 4.53 10.03 21.14
N ILE A 333 5.57 9.40 21.70
CA ILE A 333 5.68 9.11 23.15
C ILE A 333 7.02 9.66 23.62
N ALA A 334 6.98 10.80 24.30
CA ALA A 334 8.10 11.48 24.90
C ALA A 334 7.84 11.79 26.39
N LYS A 335 8.83 12.31 27.11
CA LYS A 335 8.72 12.65 28.54
C LYS A 335 8.50 14.14 28.78
N ASP A 336 8.89 14.97 27.83
CA ASP A 336 8.88 16.41 27.96
C ASP A 336 8.58 17.11 26.65
N THR A 337 8.32 18.39 26.71
CA THR A 337 7.99 19.24 25.56
C THR A 337 9.04 19.18 24.45
N TYR A 338 10.34 19.14 24.83
CA TYR A 338 11.42 19.05 23.84
C TYR A 338 11.34 17.74 23.03
N GLY A 339 11.19 16.61 23.72
CA GLY A 339 11.07 15.30 23.06
C GLY A 339 9.84 15.19 22.18
N TYR A 340 8.69 15.74 22.58
CA TYR A 340 7.50 15.81 21.72
C TYR A 340 7.75 16.66 20.49
N CYS A 341 8.35 17.86 20.62
CA CYS A 341 8.69 18.70 19.48
C CYS A 341 9.64 17.99 18.50
N GLU A 342 10.64 17.26 19.02
CA GLU A 342 11.57 16.46 18.23
C GLU A 342 10.84 15.39 17.41
N GLN A 343 9.96 14.61 18.04
CA GLN A 343 9.17 13.57 17.38
C GLN A 343 8.19 14.12 16.35
N VAL A 344 7.51 15.24 16.66
CA VAL A 344 6.62 15.93 15.71
C VAL A 344 7.39 16.41 14.49
N ILE A 345 8.59 16.98 14.66
CA ILE A 345 9.45 17.39 13.55
C ILE A 345 9.83 16.20 12.66
N HIS A 346 10.19 15.04 13.24
CA HIS A 346 10.48 13.83 12.46
C HIS A 346 9.26 13.36 11.66
N ALA A 347 8.07 13.34 12.27
CA ALA A 347 6.83 12.96 11.61
C ALA A 347 6.48 13.90 10.46
N LEU A 348 6.50 15.22 10.70
CA LEU A 348 6.15 16.23 9.69
C LEU A 348 7.20 16.34 8.56
N ALA A 349 8.48 16.11 8.85
CA ALA A 349 9.55 16.08 7.83
C ALA A 349 9.45 14.87 6.90
N THR A 350 8.66 13.87 7.26
CA THR A 350 8.35 12.68 6.47
C THR A 350 6.87 12.62 6.05
N GLY A 351 6.16 13.78 6.11
CA GLY A 351 4.80 13.97 5.60
C GLY A 351 3.70 13.28 6.41
N ASN A 352 4.01 12.81 7.62
CA ASN A 352 3.05 12.09 8.44
C ASN A 352 2.18 13.01 9.29
N ASP A 353 0.98 12.55 9.61
CA ASP A 353 0.12 13.13 10.63
C ASP A 353 0.51 12.62 12.02
N VAL A 354 0.26 13.41 13.06
CA VAL A 354 0.75 13.17 14.40
C VAL A 354 -0.40 12.80 15.34
N ILE A 355 -0.16 11.84 16.21
CA ILE A 355 -1.05 11.50 17.35
C ILE A 355 -0.26 11.73 18.64
N LEU A 356 -0.80 12.56 19.53
CA LEU A 356 -0.20 12.82 20.83
C LEU A 356 -1.08 12.28 21.96
N PRO A 357 -0.48 11.75 23.03
CA PRO A 357 -1.24 11.49 24.25
C PRO A 357 -1.66 12.81 24.88
N ARG A 358 -2.82 12.84 25.52
CA ARG A 358 -3.35 14.02 26.19
C ARG A 358 -2.49 14.36 27.41
N ASP A 359 -1.72 15.41 27.26
CA ASP A 359 -0.99 16.05 28.33
C ASP A 359 -1.05 17.58 28.21
N GLY A 360 -0.45 18.32 29.14
CA GLY A 360 -0.59 19.76 29.21
C GLY A 360 -0.13 20.58 28.00
N ILE A 361 0.66 19.99 27.07
CA ILE A 361 1.19 20.65 25.87
C ILE A 361 0.60 20.11 24.56
N ALA A 362 -0.02 18.93 24.59
CA ALA A 362 -0.42 18.21 23.38
C ALA A 362 -1.34 19.04 22.46
N GLU A 363 -2.35 19.69 23.03
CA GLU A 363 -3.31 20.51 22.27
C GLU A 363 -2.62 21.69 21.54
N GLN A 364 -1.61 22.29 22.19
CA GLN A 364 -0.85 23.40 21.58
C GLN A 364 0.05 22.91 20.43
N LEU A 365 0.65 21.73 20.57
CA LEU A 365 1.49 21.12 19.53
C LEU A 365 0.66 20.74 18.31
N ILE A 366 -0.49 20.09 18.53
CA ILE A 366 -1.38 19.65 17.45
C ILE A 366 -1.95 20.83 16.65
N ALA A 367 -2.29 21.95 17.29
CA ALA A 367 -2.80 23.14 16.61
C ALA A 367 -1.85 23.69 15.53
N ASN A 368 -0.57 23.39 15.62
CA ASN A 368 0.45 23.79 14.67
C ASN A 368 1.04 22.63 13.83
N ALA A 369 0.57 21.42 14.05
CA ALA A 369 0.93 20.24 13.24
C ALA A 369 0.12 20.17 11.93
N SER A 370 0.00 18.99 11.32
CA SER A 370 -0.84 18.78 10.14
C SER A 370 -2.33 18.76 10.48
N GLU A 371 -3.17 19.02 9.48
CA GLU A 371 -4.63 19.18 9.69
C GLU A 371 -5.31 17.92 10.23
N ASN A 372 -4.79 16.72 9.91
CA ASN A 372 -5.35 15.45 10.37
C ASN A 372 -4.75 14.98 11.69
N SER A 373 -3.83 15.74 12.30
CA SER A 373 -3.22 15.40 13.59
C SER A 373 -4.23 15.58 14.72
N TYR A 374 -4.16 14.73 15.76
CA TYR A 374 -5.11 14.75 16.86
C TYR A 374 -4.53 14.25 18.19
N VAL A 375 -5.26 14.51 19.27
CA VAL A 375 -4.92 14.08 20.63
C VAL A 375 -5.81 12.92 21.06
N VAL A 376 -5.26 11.98 21.80
CA VAL A 376 -5.96 10.84 22.42
C VAL A 376 -5.56 10.70 23.87
N ASP A 377 -6.37 10.01 24.68
CA ASP A 377 -5.98 9.74 26.07
C ASP A 377 -4.91 8.66 26.15
N ASP A 378 -5.00 7.61 25.31
CA ASP A 378 -3.97 6.58 25.18
C ASP A 378 -3.76 6.22 23.70
N ILE A 379 -2.49 6.30 23.25
CA ILE A 379 -2.13 6.03 21.84
C ILE A 379 -2.43 4.58 21.45
N ALA A 380 -2.19 3.62 22.34
CA ALA A 380 -2.39 2.21 22.02
C ALA A 380 -3.86 1.80 21.97
N TYR A 381 -4.72 2.46 22.75
CA TYR A 381 -6.14 2.09 22.88
C TYR A 381 -7.07 2.98 22.07
N ASP A 382 -6.85 4.30 22.08
CA ASP A 382 -7.84 5.26 21.59
C ASP A 382 -7.60 5.71 20.15
N ALA A 383 -6.38 5.60 19.65
CA ALA A 383 -6.08 5.99 18.28
C ALA A 383 -6.75 5.03 17.28
N LYS A 384 -7.54 5.57 16.35
CA LYS A 384 -8.27 4.78 15.34
C LYS A 384 -7.33 4.00 14.45
N LEU A 385 -6.25 4.63 13.99
CA LEU A 385 -5.26 4.07 13.06
C LEU A 385 -3.86 4.54 13.47
N ILE A 386 -2.92 3.62 13.61
CA ILE A 386 -1.53 3.94 13.96
C ILE A 386 -0.61 3.16 13.03
N HIS A 387 0.18 3.86 12.22
CA HIS A 387 1.15 3.23 11.31
C HIS A 387 2.53 3.07 11.95
N ALA A 388 2.91 4.02 12.78
CA ALA A 388 4.15 3.96 13.55
C ALA A 388 4.02 4.66 14.89
N VAL A 389 4.90 4.33 15.83
CA VAL A 389 5.04 5.05 17.11
C VAL A 389 6.51 5.39 17.31
N LEU A 390 6.81 6.67 17.54
CA LEU A 390 8.11 7.15 17.98
C LEU A 390 8.18 7.09 19.49
N VAL A 391 9.22 6.45 20.01
CA VAL A 391 9.41 6.23 21.45
C VAL A 391 10.77 6.75 21.88
N ALA A 392 10.80 7.64 22.87
CA ALA A 392 12.05 8.12 23.46
C ALA A 392 12.84 6.98 24.12
N ASN A 393 14.17 7.04 24.07
CA ASN A 393 15.07 5.99 24.56
C ASN A 393 14.95 5.69 26.07
N ASN A 394 14.38 6.59 26.82
CA ASN A 394 14.17 6.51 28.26
C ASN A 394 12.73 6.08 28.66
N TYR A 395 11.94 5.57 27.71
CA TYR A 395 10.60 5.07 28.01
C TYR A 395 10.65 3.68 28.65
N HIS A 396 10.10 3.55 29.86
CA HIS A 396 10.27 2.34 30.67
C HIS A 396 9.34 1.18 30.31
N ASN A 397 8.16 1.48 29.73
CA ASN A 397 7.11 0.48 29.47
C ASN A 397 7.04 0.04 28.01
N LEU A 398 8.20 0.00 27.32
CA LEU A 398 8.27 -0.35 25.89
C LEU A 398 7.70 -1.75 25.58
N GLY A 399 7.92 -2.71 26.47
CA GLY A 399 7.39 -4.07 26.33
C GLY A 399 5.86 -4.12 26.33
N ASP A 400 5.24 -3.41 27.28
CA ASP A 400 3.79 -3.36 27.40
C ASP A 400 3.16 -2.58 26.23
N LEU A 401 3.76 -1.47 25.81
CA LEU A 401 3.34 -0.74 24.63
C LEU A 401 3.31 -1.64 23.37
N ARG A 402 4.36 -2.42 23.13
CA ARG A 402 4.44 -3.35 21.99
C ARG A 402 3.35 -4.40 22.05
N LYS A 403 3.08 -4.96 23.25
CA LYS A 403 2.03 -5.96 23.44
C LYS A 403 0.65 -5.36 23.17
N GLU A 404 0.36 -4.18 23.70
CA GLU A 404 -0.95 -3.54 23.47
C GLU A 404 -1.15 -3.18 21.99
N LEU A 405 -0.14 -2.63 21.31
CA LEU A 405 -0.20 -2.38 19.87
C LEU A 405 -0.39 -3.67 19.07
N ALA A 406 0.25 -4.77 19.47
CA ALA A 406 0.15 -6.07 18.79
C ALA A 406 -1.20 -6.78 18.99
N LYS A 407 -1.99 -6.42 20.01
CA LYS A 407 -3.35 -6.95 20.23
C LYS A 407 -4.39 -6.35 19.28
N ARG A 408 -4.08 -5.23 18.66
CA ARG A 408 -5.02 -4.52 17.76
C ARG A 408 -5.28 -5.36 16.51
N ASP A 409 -6.56 -5.51 16.15
CA ASP A 409 -6.98 -6.10 14.87
C ASP A 409 -6.94 -5.03 13.77
N SER A 410 -5.74 -4.52 13.50
CA SER A 410 -5.48 -3.47 12.51
C SER A 410 -4.13 -3.72 11.83
N LEU A 411 -3.55 -2.67 11.22
CA LEU A 411 -2.20 -2.79 10.63
C LEU A 411 -1.13 -3.13 11.68
N LEU A 412 -0.03 -3.68 11.19
CA LEU A 412 1.16 -3.96 12.00
C LEU A 412 1.90 -2.65 12.26
N THR A 413 1.77 -2.10 13.46
CA THR A 413 2.34 -0.81 13.85
C THR A 413 3.85 -0.91 14.05
N HIS A 414 4.62 -0.02 13.43
CA HIS A 414 6.06 0.09 13.66
C HIS A 414 6.37 0.82 14.97
N VAL A 415 7.11 0.19 15.88
CA VAL A 415 7.64 0.86 17.07
C VAL A 415 9.09 1.27 16.82
N ILE A 416 9.33 2.57 16.72
CA ILE A 416 10.61 3.18 16.36
C ILE A 416 11.20 3.83 17.61
N CYS A 417 12.19 3.18 18.18
CA CYS A 417 12.88 3.69 19.35
C CYS A 417 13.98 4.69 18.94
N GLN A 418 14.12 5.73 19.73
CA GLN A 418 15.26 6.63 19.63
C GLN A 418 16.57 5.84 19.89
N SER A 419 17.57 6.03 19.06
CA SER A 419 18.89 5.41 19.21
C SER A 419 19.63 5.91 20.46
N SER A 420 20.71 5.25 20.86
CA SER A 420 21.59 5.71 21.92
C SER A 420 22.26 7.06 21.60
N ALA A 421 22.36 7.42 20.32
CA ALA A 421 22.85 8.72 19.86
C ALA A 421 21.76 9.82 19.89
N GLY A 422 20.53 9.48 20.29
CA GLY A 422 19.42 10.43 20.33
C GLY A 422 18.73 10.65 18.99
N GLU A 423 18.91 9.76 18.00
CA GLU A 423 18.34 9.93 16.65
C GLU A 423 17.23 8.92 16.37
N TYR A 424 16.24 9.33 15.56
CA TYR A 424 15.23 8.44 15.00
C TYR A 424 15.54 8.11 13.54
N ASN A 425 15.26 6.87 13.13
CA ASN A 425 15.42 6.48 11.73
C ASN A 425 14.22 6.93 10.90
N SER A 426 14.32 8.04 10.20
CA SER A 426 13.25 8.63 9.39
C SER A 426 12.81 7.75 8.20
N HIS A 427 13.65 6.82 7.71
CA HIS A 427 13.25 5.87 6.67
C HIS A 427 12.20 4.86 7.14
N LEU A 428 12.05 4.67 8.45
CA LEU A 428 10.98 3.86 9.01
C LEU A 428 9.63 4.60 9.08
N LEU A 429 9.62 5.90 8.83
CA LEU A 429 8.43 6.76 8.79
C LEU A 429 7.86 6.95 7.37
N VAL A 430 8.51 6.37 6.37
CA VAL A 430 8.03 6.39 4.98
C VAL A 430 7.74 4.98 4.49
N THR A 431 6.96 4.89 3.42
CA THR A 431 6.72 3.69 2.64
C THR A 431 7.24 3.88 1.22
N GLU A 432 7.73 2.80 0.62
CA GLU A 432 8.20 2.79 -0.77
C GLU A 432 7.02 2.51 -1.69
N ARG A 433 6.88 3.25 -2.78
CA ARG A 433 5.89 3.00 -3.85
C ARG A 433 6.60 2.87 -5.17
N THR A 434 6.42 1.73 -5.84
CA THR A 434 6.95 1.47 -7.17
C THR A 434 5.88 1.74 -8.21
N ILE A 435 6.19 2.55 -9.20
CA ILE A 435 5.30 2.90 -10.30
C ILE A 435 5.88 2.30 -11.58
N SER A 436 5.07 1.52 -12.30
CA SER A 436 5.39 0.91 -13.58
C SER A 436 4.41 1.38 -14.64
N ILE A 437 4.89 2.06 -15.66
CA ILE A 437 4.07 2.65 -16.72
C ILE A 437 4.43 1.98 -18.04
N ASN A 438 3.45 1.37 -18.70
CA ASN A 438 3.60 0.97 -20.09
C ASN A 438 3.50 2.23 -20.97
N ILE A 439 4.62 2.61 -21.55
CA ILE A 439 4.76 3.76 -22.47
C ILE A 439 4.70 3.35 -23.95
N THR A 440 4.55 2.05 -24.25
CA THR A 440 4.31 1.62 -25.62
C THR A 440 2.95 2.14 -26.06
N ALA A 441 2.97 2.99 -27.06
CA ALA A 441 1.75 3.60 -27.57
C ALA A 441 0.86 2.56 -28.26
N THR A 442 -0.08 2.05 -27.54
CA THR A 442 -1.23 1.43 -28.14
C THR A 442 -2.13 2.53 -28.69
N GLY A 443 -1.98 2.82 -30.00
CA GLY A 443 -2.85 3.77 -30.69
C GLY A 443 -2.54 5.26 -30.50
N GLY A 444 -1.27 5.63 -30.31
CA GLY A 444 -0.84 7.03 -30.53
C GLY A 444 -0.99 7.99 -29.38
N ASN A 445 -0.77 7.57 -28.14
CA ASN A 445 -0.62 8.53 -27.05
C ASN A 445 0.81 9.12 -27.02
N VAL A 446 1.03 10.12 -27.89
CA VAL A 446 2.30 10.85 -28.01
C VAL A 446 2.66 11.55 -26.69
N GLN A 447 1.69 11.90 -25.85
CA GLN A 447 1.94 12.56 -24.57
C GLN A 447 2.54 11.63 -23.52
N LEU A 448 2.08 10.36 -23.45
CA LEU A 448 2.74 9.36 -22.57
C LEU A 448 4.14 8.96 -23.08
N MET A 449 4.40 9.10 -24.39
CA MET A 449 5.74 8.90 -24.97
C MET A 449 6.66 10.09 -24.74
N SER A 450 6.12 11.29 -24.53
CA SER A 450 6.85 12.51 -24.28
C SER A 450 7.01 12.86 -22.80
N ILE A 451 6.71 11.94 -21.89
CA ILE A 451 7.15 12.02 -20.49
C ILE A 451 8.68 11.83 -20.52
N ASP A 452 9.32 12.76 -21.17
CA ASP A 452 10.75 12.89 -21.29
C ASP A 452 11.18 13.93 -20.27
N ASP A 453 12.06 13.54 -19.36
CA ASP A 453 13.06 14.34 -18.66
C ASP A 453 12.63 15.59 -17.86
N ARG A 454 11.35 15.84 -17.54
CA ARG A 454 10.93 17.07 -16.86
C ARG A 454 9.96 16.87 -15.68
N ILE A 455 10.12 15.80 -14.91
CA ILE A 455 9.50 15.75 -13.58
C ILE A 455 10.58 15.45 -12.54
#